data_bdb652e23d64fd55c5023a025703394c
#
_entry.id   bdb652e23d64fd55c5023a025703394c
#
_cell.length_a   1.000
_cell.length_b   1.000
_cell.length_c   1.000
_cell.angle_alpha   90.00
_cell.angle_beta   90.00
_cell.angle_gamma   90.00
#
_symmetry.space_group_name_H-M   'P 1'
#
loop_
_entity.id
_entity.type
_entity.pdbx_description
1 polymer ?
#
loop_
_entity_poly.entity_id
_entity_poly.type
_entity_poly.pdbx_seq_one_letter_code
_entity_poly.pdbx_strand_id
1 'polypeptide(L)'
;MKPHKLSILLFLFILGAIVNSCSQRKAHFYIGVSQCSDDEWRHQMNNEMLREALFYDGVEVEIRTSKDDNIKQKNDIRYFIDNKVDLLIVAPNEAAPITPVVEEAYNKGIPVIVVDRRILSDKYTAYVGADNYEIGKSVGKYVANMLNGKGTVIEISGLAGSSPAIDRHQGFINAISSYKDIHLLAKEDGAWLQSQAEEKMNKLLDDYPQIDVVYAQNDRMAAGAYAAALNKHRENNIRFIGIDALPGEGYGLEHVLSGKLNATFIYPTGGDVVMQTAMDILNKRDFLRENILKTSVVDSDNALIMKMQTVHIRALDDKIETLKGKINQYLLRYATQQSILIGSLLALSLMIALLITVYLSLRAKNKLNRELSLQKKKLEEQKIQLIQQTELLEQQKMQMEQLARELETATHAKLVFFTNISAIVTGKQIGRAHV
;
A
#
# COMPACT_ATOMS: atom_id res chain seq x y z
N MET A 1 -40.99 18.07 -17.75
CA MET A 1 -39.57 17.83 -18.10
C MET A 1 -39.54 16.97 -19.35
N LYS A 2 -38.78 17.38 -20.41
CA LYS A 2 -38.69 16.58 -21.65
C LYS A 2 -38.02 15.24 -21.31
N PRO A 3 -38.53 14.09 -21.81
CA PRO A 3 -38.06 12.74 -21.43
C PRO A 3 -36.55 12.52 -21.56
N HIS A 4 -35.90 13.26 -22.48
CA HIS A 4 -34.44 13.18 -22.66
C HIS A 4 -33.59 13.70 -21.47
N LYS A 5 -34.10 14.66 -20.68
CA LYS A 5 -33.40 15.16 -19.49
C LYS A 5 -33.43 14.18 -18.35
N LEU A 6 -34.51 13.41 -18.23
CA LEU A 6 -34.65 12.39 -17.19
C LEU A 6 -33.73 11.18 -17.45
N SER A 7 -33.57 10.76 -18.71
CA SER A 7 -32.68 9.66 -19.10
C SER A 7 -31.19 10.01 -18.87
N ILE A 8 -30.79 11.26 -19.13
CA ILE A 8 -29.40 11.71 -18.88
C ILE A 8 -29.14 11.77 -17.37
N LEU A 9 -30.09 12.26 -16.57
CA LEU A 9 -29.95 12.31 -15.10
C LEU A 9 -29.87 10.92 -14.48
N LEU A 10 -30.66 9.96 -14.95
CA LEU A 10 -30.63 8.57 -14.51
C LEU A 10 -29.30 7.89 -14.87
N PHE A 11 -28.78 8.15 -16.07
CA PHE A 11 -27.48 7.65 -16.53
C PHE A 11 -26.31 8.21 -15.70
N LEU A 12 -26.32 9.52 -15.39
CA LEU A 12 -25.32 10.13 -14.52
C LEU A 12 -25.41 9.63 -13.08
N PHE A 13 -26.60 9.33 -12.57
CA PHE A 13 -26.81 8.77 -11.25
C PHE A 13 -26.29 7.33 -11.15
N ILE A 14 -26.54 6.49 -12.16
CA ILE A 14 -26.01 5.13 -12.25
C ILE A 14 -24.47 5.15 -12.38
N LEU A 15 -23.92 6.05 -13.20
CA LEU A 15 -22.47 6.23 -13.35
C LEU A 15 -21.82 6.67 -12.01
N GLY A 16 -22.45 7.59 -11.29
CA GLY A 16 -22.03 8.03 -9.95
C GLY A 16 -22.09 6.94 -8.91
N ALA A 17 -23.09 6.05 -8.95
CA ALA A 17 -23.24 4.91 -8.05
C ALA A 17 -22.16 3.83 -8.31
N ILE A 18 -21.80 3.58 -9.58
CA ILE A 18 -20.73 2.63 -9.95
C ILE A 18 -19.36 3.12 -9.51
N VAL A 19 -19.07 4.42 -9.65
CA VAL A 19 -17.80 5.03 -9.22
C VAL A 19 -17.65 5.04 -7.70
N ASN A 20 -18.73 5.25 -6.95
CA ASN A 20 -18.70 5.21 -5.47
C ASN A 20 -18.68 3.79 -4.87
N SER A 21 -18.96 2.73 -5.62
CA SER A 21 -18.98 1.35 -5.12
C SER A 21 -17.58 0.74 -4.91
N CYS A 22 -16.50 1.42 -5.26
CA CYS A 22 -15.13 0.87 -5.27
C CYS A 22 -14.20 1.42 -4.19
N SER A 23 -14.70 2.01 -3.10
CA SER A 23 -13.85 2.54 -2.03
C SER A 23 -14.35 2.17 -0.64
N GLN A 24 -14.35 0.88 -0.30
CA GLN A 24 -14.04 0.54 1.09
C GLN A 24 -12.55 0.84 1.28
N ARG A 25 -12.21 1.98 1.89
CA ARG A 25 -10.87 2.22 2.43
C ARG A 25 -10.63 1.14 3.48
N LYS A 26 -9.83 0.11 3.14
CA LYS A 26 -9.25 -0.77 4.17
C LYS A 26 -8.47 0.13 5.13
N ALA A 27 -8.57 -0.12 6.42
CA ALA A 27 -7.78 0.58 7.42
C ALA A 27 -6.30 0.47 7.01
N HIS A 28 -5.62 1.59 6.94
CA HIS A 28 -4.18 1.63 6.63
C HIS A 28 -3.48 1.81 7.96
N PHE A 29 -2.66 0.83 8.36
CA PHE A 29 -1.86 0.89 9.58
C PHE A 29 -0.41 1.21 9.23
N TYR A 30 0.15 2.20 9.92
CA TYR A 30 1.56 2.57 9.81
C TYR A 30 2.31 2.12 11.07
N ILE A 31 3.22 1.16 10.90
CA ILE A 31 4.01 0.56 11.99
C ILE A 31 5.45 1.05 11.88
N GLY A 32 5.96 1.69 12.93
CA GLY A 32 7.36 2.08 13.05
C GLY A 32 8.17 1.01 13.78
N VAL A 33 9.35 0.67 13.25
CA VAL A 33 10.28 -0.27 13.89
C VAL A 33 11.62 0.42 14.14
N SER A 34 12.03 0.51 15.39
CA SER A 34 13.31 1.06 15.81
C SER A 34 14.25 -0.08 16.24
N GLN A 35 15.20 -0.45 15.35
CA GLN A 35 16.23 -1.45 15.60
C GLN A 35 17.48 -0.83 16.21
N CYS A 36 18.08 -1.52 17.18
CA CYS A 36 19.31 -1.05 17.86
C CYS A 36 20.56 -1.23 17.01
N SER A 37 20.71 -2.34 16.30
CA SER A 37 21.91 -2.71 15.55
C SER A 37 21.60 -3.14 14.12
N ASP A 38 22.64 -3.30 13.32
CA ASP A 38 22.59 -3.64 11.88
C ASP A 38 23.38 -4.93 11.68
N ASP A 39 22.94 -6.00 12.32
CA ASP A 39 23.55 -7.32 12.26
C ASP A 39 22.59 -8.37 11.68
N GLU A 40 23.14 -9.56 11.41
CA GLU A 40 22.40 -10.64 10.74
C GLU A 40 21.20 -11.13 11.53
N TRP A 41 21.31 -11.17 12.87
CA TRP A 41 20.18 -11.56 13.71
C TRP A 41 19.02 -10.57 13.57
N ARG A 42 19.34 -9.25 13.51
CA ARG A 42 18.37 -8.20 13.27
C ARG A 42 17.78 -8.25 11.86
N HIS A 43 18.62 -8.52 10.86
CA HIS A 43 18.15 -8.70 9.49
C HIS A 43 17.15 -9.85 9.38
N GLN A 44 17.44 -10.98 10.04
CA GLN A 44 16.50 -12.09 10.06
C GLN A 44 15.17 -11.74 10.74
N MET A 45 15.19 -11.08 11.91
CA MET A 45 14.00 -10.59 12.59
C MET A 45 13.19 -9.63 11.71
N ASN A 46 13.87 -8.68 11.04
CA ASN A 46 13.23 -7.73 10.14
C ASN A 46 12.55 -8.45 8.97
N ASN A 47 13.23 -9.42 8.37
CA ASN A 47 12.69 -10.19 7.25
C ASN A 47 11.46 -11.00 7.67
N GLU A 48 11.48 -11.60 8.87
CA GLU A 48 10.32 -12.30 9.44
C GLU A 48 9.13 -11.35 9.66
N MET A 49 9.37 -10.17 10.24
CA MET A 49 8.33 -9.14 10.41
C MET A 49 7.74 -8.70 9.06
N LEU A 50 8.59 -8.38 8.09
CA LEU A 50 8.15 -7.94 6.76
C LEU A 50 7.38 -9.04 6.03
N ARG A 51 7.83 -10.29 6.13
CA ARG A 51 7.15 -11.45 5.56
C ARG A 51 5.77 -11.66 6.17
N GLU A 52 5.67 -11.62 7.50
CA GLU A 52 4.38 -11.76 8.19
C GLU A 52 3.44 -10.60 7.86
N ALA A 53 3.95 -9.36 7.76
CA ALA A 53 3.17 -8.19 7.35
C ALA A 53 2.49 -8.39 5.98
N LEU A 54 3.07 -9.22 5.12
CA LEU A 54 2.51 -9.51 3.81
C LEU A 54 1.13 -10.23 3.85
N PHE A 55 0.76 -10.84 4.95
CA PHE A 55 -0.55 -11.51 5.11
C PHE A 55 -1.66 -10.54 5.54
N TYR A 56 -1.33 -9.28 5.80
CA TYR A 56 -2.27 -8.25 6.24
C TYR A 56 -2.38 -7.15 5.18
N ASP A 57 -3.59 -6.86 4.75
CA ASP A 57 -3.84 -5.80 3.79
C ASP A 57 -3.81 -4.41 4.47
N GLY A 58 -3.18 -3.43 3.83
CA GLY A 58 -3.17 -2.05 4.30
C GLY A 58 -2.22 -1.81 5.48
N VAL A 59 -1.15 -2.59 5.59
CA VAL A 59 -0.07 -2.41 6.57
C VAL A 59 1.16 -1.85 5.87
N GLU A 60 1.71 -0.77 6.41
CA GLU A 60 2.99 -0.19 6.03
C GLU A 60 3.95 -0.32 7.21
N VAL A 61 5.14 -0.84 6.97
CA VAL A 61 6.18 -1.04 7.98
C VAL A 61 7.42 -0.23 7.59
N GLU A 62 7.81 0.74 8.41
CA GLU A 62 9.08 1.47 8.27
C GLU A 62 10.07 1.03 9.32
N ILE A 63 11.25 0.57 8.91
CA ILE A 63 12.31 0.12 9.81
C ILE A 63 13.45 1.13 9.80
N ARG A 64 13.85 1.60 10.98
CA ARG A 64 15.02 2.45 11.21
C ARG A 64 16.01 1.76 12.09
N THR A 65 17.28 1.75 11.68
CA THR A 65 18.37 1.08 12.40
C THR A 65 19.33 2.11 12.98
N SER A 66 19.56 2.05 14.27
CA SER A 66 20.42 3.02 14.98
C SER A 66 21.91 2.69 14.94
N LYS A 67 22.30 1.48 14.56
CA LYS A 67 23.70 1.02 14.46
C LYS A 67 24.46 1.23 15.76
N ASP A 68 23.90 0.74 16.86
CA ASP A 68 24.44 0.78 18.21
C ASP A 68 24.59 2.19 18.83
N ASP A 69 23.94 3.20 18.21
CA ASP A 69 23.94 4.58 18.71
C ASP A 69 22.64 4.91 19.43
N ASN A 70 22.73 5.10 20.75
CA ASN A 70 21.57 5.46 21.60
C ASN A 70 20.97 6.84 21.25
N ILE A 71 21.78 7.80 20.78
CA ILE A 71 21.29 9.15 20.41
C ILE A 71 20.47 9.03 19.15
N LYS A 72 21.01 8.32 18.16
CA LYS A 72 20.30 8.04 16.90
C LYS A 72 19.01 7.28 17.16
N GLN A 73 19.02 6.25 18.02
CA GLN A 73 17.82 5.50 18.33
C GLN A 73 16.73 6.35 18.97
N LYS A 74 17.09 7.23 19.91
CA LYS A 74 16.13 8.20 20.49
C LYS A 74 15.52 9.10 19.42
N ASN A 75 16.29 9.56 18.48
CA ASN A 75 15.82 10.41 17.38
C ASN A 75 14.91 9.61 16.41
N ASP A 76 15.25 8.36 16.10
CA ASP A 76 14.43 7.48 15.26
C ASP A 76 13.06 7.18 15.94
N ILE A 77 13.04 6.94 17.25
CA ILE A 77 11.80 6.74 18.01
C ILE A 77 10.95 8.03 18.00
N ARG A 78 11.55 9.21 18.23
CA ARG A 78 10.83 10.49 18.16
C ARG A 78 10.28 10.78 16.77
N TYR A 79 11.04 10.45 15.74
CA TYR A 79 10.54 10.54 14.37
C TYR A 79 9.23 9.75 14.18
N PHE A 80 9.15 8.52 14.69
CA PHE A 80 7.91 7.74 14.62
C PHE A 80 6.77 8.35 15.46
N ILE A 81 7.08 8.89 16.64
CA ILE A 81 6.11 9.60 17.46
C ILE A 81 5.53 10.81 16.72
N ASP A 82 6.40 11.62 16.09
CA ASP A 82 6.01 12.85 15.39
C ASP A 82 5.22 12.54 14.09
N ASN A 83 5.54 11.43 13.44
CA ASN A 83 4.81 10.93 12.27
C ASN A 83 3.55 10.13 12.62
N LYS A 84 3.20 10.05 13.93
CA LYS A 84 1.95 9.44 14.41
C LYS A 84 1.75 8.00 13.91
N VAL A 85 2.77 7.15 14.07
CA VAL A 85 2.62 5.73 13.80
C VAL A 85 1.47 5.14 14.63
N ASP A 86 0.74 4.19 14.07
CA ASP A 86 -0.34 3.50 14.76
C ASP A 86 0.17 2.52 15.82
N LEU A 87 1.41 2.02 15.65
CA LEU A 87 2.10 1.16 16.59
C LEU A 87 3.61 1.32 16.42
N LEU A 88 4.34 1.27 17.53
CA LEU A 88 5.80 1.34 17.58
C LEU A 88 6.40 0.03 18.10
N ILE A 89 7.35 -0.53 17.36
CA ILE A 89 8.15 -1.69 17.77
C ILE A 89 9.55 -1.18 18.10
N VAL A 90 10.08 -1.51 19.29
CA VAL A 90 11.39 -1.04 19.73
C VAL A 90 12.24 -2.22 20.22
N ALA A 91 13.42 -2.40 19.60
CA ALA A 91 14.51 -3.20 20.13
C ALA A 91 15.53 -2.24 20.79
N PRO A 92 15.53 -2.04 22.11
CA PRO A 92 16.38 -1.04 22.75
C PRO A 92 17.86 -1.39 22.58
N ASN A 93 18.73 -0.41 22.28
CA ASN A 93 20.17 -0.66 22.28
C ASN A 93 20.67 -0.91 23.71
N GLU A 94 20.42 0.05 24.58
CA GLU A 94 20.63 -0.09 26.03
C GLU A 94 19.36 0.31 26.77
N ALA A 95 19.09 -0.38 27.89
CA ALA A 95 17.85 -0.18 28.62
C ALA A 95 17.70 1.25 29.17
N ALA A 96 18.72 1.76 29.87
CA ALA A 96 18.62 3.03 30.58
C ALA A 96 18.44 4.25 29.64
N PRO A 97 19.21 4.44 28.56
CA PRO A 97 19.04 5.60 27.69
C PRO A 97 17.77 5.56 26.83
N ILE A 98 17.21 4.39 26.55
CA ILE A 98 16.07 4.24 25.64
C ILE A 98 14.73 4.22 26.39
N THR A 99 14.69 3.81 27.64
CA THR A 99 13.46 3.80 28.47
C THR A 99 12.66 5.10 28.39
N PRO A 100 13.25 6.32 28.57
CA PRO A 100 12.46 7.54 28.64
C PRO A 100 11.70 7.86 27.34
N VAL A 101 12.29 7.60 26.18
CA VAL A 101 11.63 7.89 24.89
C VAL A 101 10.57 6.84 24.55
N VAL A 102 10.72 5.61 25.02
CA VAL A 102 9.67 4.57 24.91
C VAL A 102 8.48 4.94 25.79
N GLU A 103 8.73 5.40 27.01
CA GLU A 103 7.66 5.91 27.89
C GLU A 103 6.95 7.13 27.28
N GLU A 104 7.69 8.01 26.61
CA GLU A 104 7.10 9.14 25.87
C GLU A 104 6.09 8.67 24.84
N ALA A 105 6.44 7.68 24.00
CA ALA A 105 5.54 7.10 23.02
C ALA A 105 4.28 6.49 23.66
N TYR A 106 4.49 5.65 24.70
CA TYR A 106 3.40 5.00 25.42
C TYR A 106 2.45 6.00 26.09
N ASN A 107 2.98 7.04 26.75
CA ASN A 107 2.19 8.07 27.40
C ASN A 107 1.40 8.94 26.40
N LYS A 108 1.85 9.03 25.14
CA LYS A 108 1.10 9.68 24.04
C LYS A 108 0.00 8.78 23.46
N GLY A 109 -0.18 7.57 23.98
CA GLY A 109 -1.20 6.63 23.56
C GLY A 109 -0.81 5.78 22.32
N ILE A 110 0.46 5.79 21.91
CA ILE A 110 0.96 4.91 20.86
C ILE A 110 1.21 3.53 21.48
N PRO A 111 0.58 2.45 21.02
CA PRO A 111 0.92 1.10 21.47
C PRO A 111 2.39 0.79 21.17
N VAL A 112 3.11 0.26 22.17
CA VAL A 112 4.52 -0.06 22.03
C VAL A 112 4.75 -1.54 22.28
N ILE A 113 5.40 -2.22 21.31
CA ILE A 113 5.96 -3.56 21.49
C ILE A 113 7.46 -3.43 21.73
N VAL A 114 7.92 -3.87 22.88
CA VAL A 114 9.35 -4.00 23.18
C VAL A 114 9.81 -5.37 22.75
N VAL A 115 10.91 -5.47 21.97
CA VAL A 115 11.38 -6.73 21.42
C VAL A 115 12.81 -7.04 21.82
N ASP A 116 13.12 -8.33 22.01
CA ASP A 116 14.44 -8.85 22.35
C ASP A 116 14.97 -8.31 23.69
N ARG A 117 15.40 -7.05 23.71
CA ARG A 117 15.96 -6.38 24.87
C ARG A 117 14.87 -5.65 25.65
N ARG A 118 14.95 -5.66 26.99
CA ARG A 118 13.99 -5.00 27.86
C ARG A 118 14.37 -3.52 28.14
N ILE A 119 13.38 -2.74 28.48
CA ILE A 119 13.53 -1.39 29.07
C ILE A 119 13.42 -1.47 30.60
N LEU A 120 13.77 -0.37 31.29
CA LEU A 120 13.66 -0.25 32.76
C LEU A 120 12.28 0.27 33.21
N SER A 121 11.23 -0.14 32.51
CA SER A 121 9.86 0.33 32.77
C SER A 121 8.87 -0.75 32.34
N ASP A 122 7.66 -0.69 32.91
CA ASP A 122 6.51 -1.51 32.51
C ASP A 122 5.56 -0.78 31.53
N LYS A 123 5.93 0.43 31.09
CA LYS A 123 5.16 1.22 30.13
C LYS A 123 5.40 0.75 28.70
N TYR A 124 4.87 -0.39 28.38
CA TYR A 124 4.76 -0.96 27.02
C TYR A 124 3.49 -1.81 26.93
N THR A 125 3.03 -1.99 25.70
CA THR A 125 1.79 -2.74 25.43
C THR A 125 2.05 -4.24 25.43
N ALA A 126 3.14 -4.69 24.78
CA ALA A 126 3.55 -6.07 24.77
C ALA A 126 5.09 -6.20 24.72
N TYR A 127 5.60 -7.35 25.11
CA TYR A 127 6.98 -7.78 24.96
C TYR A 127 7.04 -9.07 24.15
N VAL A 128 8.03 -9.16 23.25
CA VAL A 128 8.35 -10.37 22.50
C VAL A 128 9.85 -10.61 22.59
N GLY A 129 10.28 -11.73 23.16
CA GLY A 129 11.69 -12.07 23.29
C GLY A 129 11.90 -13.34 24.11
N ALA A 130 13.14 -13.77 24.28
CA ALA A 130 13.45 -14.94 25.07
C ALA A 130 13.73 -14.59 26.56
N ASP A 131 13.67 -15.60 27.42
CA ASP A 131 14.12 -15.49 28.81
C ASP A 131 15.64 -15.64 28.87
N ASN A 132 16.35 -14.50 28.86
CA ASN A 132 17.80 -14.49 28.85
C ASN A 132 18.43 -15.01 30.12
N TYR A 133 17.76 -14.91 31.26
CA TYR A 133 18.22 -15.51 32.50
C TYR A 133 18.20 -17.05 32.42
N GLU A 134 17.11 -17.64 31.95
CA GLU A 134 17.02 -19.11 31.79
C GLU A 134 17.94 -19.58 30.65
N ILE A 135 18.26 -18.77 29.64
CA ILE A 135 19.28 -19.10 28.64
C ILE A 135 20.66 -19.18 29.31
N GLY A 136 21.08 -18.15 30.02
CA GLY A 136 22.35 -18.15 30.75
C GLY A 136 22.47 -19.29 31.73
N LYS A 137 21.41 -19.60 32.47
CA LYS A 137 21.34 -20.74 33.40
C LYS A 137 21.44 -22.09 32.67
N SER A 138 20.85 -22.19 31.48
CA SER A 138 20.94 -23.41 30.65
C SER A 138 22.37 -23.61 30.13
N VAL A 139 23.03 -22.55 29.68
CA VAL A 139 24.46 -22.56 29.31
C VAL A 139 25.32 -23.00 30.49
N GLY A 140 25.11 -22.42 31.67
CA GLY A 140 25.87 -22.77 32.86
C GLY A 140 25.74 -24.24 33.24
N LYS A 141 24.53 -24.80 33.17
CA LYS A 141 24.29 -26.23 33.39
C LYS A 141 24.98 -27.09 32.33
N TYR A 142 24.92 -26.69 31.05
CA TYR A 142 25.58 -27.40 29.96
C TYR A 142 27.09 -27.39 30.14
N VAL A 143 27.70 -26.24 30.47
CA VAL A 143 29.13 -26.10 30.79
C VAL A 143 29.52 -26.99 32.00
N ALA A 144 28.74 -26.96 33.04
CA ALA A 144 29.02 -27.78 34.23
C ALA A 144 29.00 -29.28 33.92
N ASN A 145 28.04 -29.74 33.13
CA ASN A 145 27.98 -31.13 32.66
C ASN A 145 29.16 -31.47 31.75
N MET A 146 29.51 -30.62 30.80
CA MET A 146 30.64 -30.78 29.87
C MET A 146 31.97 -30.90 30.62
N LEU A 147 32.12 -30.16 31.72
CA LEU A 147 33.32 -30.16 32.57
C LEU A 147 33.27 -31.22 33.67
N ASN A 148 32.24 -32.04 33.78
CA ASN A 148 32.02 -32.96 34.88
C ASN A 148 32.16 -32.29 36.27
N GLY A 149 31.72 -31.01 36.35
CA GLY A 149 31.69 -30.21 37.57
C GLY A 149 33.02 -29.59 37.98
N LYS A 150 34.10 -29.66 37.17
CA LYS A 150 35.43 -29.13 37.53
C LYS A 150 36.13 -28.55 36.29
N GLY A 151 36.60 -27.31 36.38
CA GLY A 151 37.37 -26.64 35.29
C GLY A 151 37.33 -25.13 35.36
N THR A 152 37.87 -24.51 34.33
CA THR A 152 38.04 -23.09 34.22
C THR A 152 37.23 -22.54 33.03
N VAL A 153 36.57 -21.41 33.25
CA VAL A 153 35.69 -20.77 32.25
C VAL A 153 36.07 -19.30 32.08
N ILE A 154 36.05 -18.84 30.87
CA ILE A 154 36.03 -17.41 30.52
C ILE A 154 34.67 -17.07 29.94
N GLU A 155 34.12 -15.95 30.35
CA GLU A 155 32.92 -15.36 29.76
C GLU A 155 33.22 -14.15 28.90
N ILE A 156 32.77 -14.12 27.65
CA ILE A 156 32.75 -12.93 26.79
C ILE A 156 31.30 -12.48 26.70
N SER A 157 30.98 -11.40 27.46
CA SER A 157 29.63 -10.89 27.57
C SER A 157 29.29 -9.95 26.38
N GLY A 158 28.00 -9.77 26.13
CA GLY A 158 27.52 -8.73 25.22
C GLY A 158 27.65 -7.33 25.83
N LEU A 159 27.10 -6.33 25.12
CA LEU A 159 27.09 -4.92 25.54
C LEU A 159 26.57 -4.75 26.97
N ALA A 160 27.36 -4.17 27.83
CA ALA A 160 27.11 -4.12 29.28
C ALA A 160 25.78 -3.47 29.68
N GLY A 161 25.30 -2.48 28.91
CA GLY A 161 24.01 -1.80 29.15
C GLY A 161 22.77 -2.50 28.59
N SER A 162 22.93 -3.65 27.93
CA SER A 162 21.83 -4.43 27.36
C SER A 162 21.30 -5.48 28.30
N SER A 163 19.97 -5.61 28.40
CA SER A 163 19.34 -6.58 29.30
C SER A 163 19.75 -8.04 29.02
N PRO A 164 19.89 -8.52 27.76
CA PRO A 164 20.35 -9.88 27.53
C PRO A 164 21.74 -10.18 28.10
N ALA A 165 22.68 -9.21 28.03
CA ALA A 165 24.02 -9.40 28.57
C ALA A 165 24.01 -9.52 30.10
N ILE A 166 23.19 -8.74 30.76
CA ILE A 166 23.01 -8.76 32.24
C ILE A 166 22.36 -10.07 32.66
N ASP A 167 21.24 -10.43 32.05
CA ASP A 167 20.43 -11.57 32.41
C ASP A 167 21.14 -12.91 32.12
N ARG A 168 21.81 -13.05 30.95
CA ARG A 168 22.62 -14.22 30.60
C ARG A 168 23.76 -14.43 31.55
N HIS A 169 24.47 -13.36 31.94
CA HIS A 169 25.53 -13.44 32.96
C HIS A 169 24.98 -13.91 34.29
N GLN A 170 23.90 -13.28 34.78
CA GLN A 170 23.33 -13.64 36.08
C GLN A 170 22.83 -15.09 36.12
N GLY A 171 22.16 -15.54 35.04
CA GLY A 171 21.72 -16.96 34.93
C GLY A 171 22.89 -17.93 34.88
N PHE A 172 23.95 -17.61 34.12
CA PHE A 172 25.15 -18.41 34.02
C PHE A 172 25.85 -18.56 35.35
N ILE A 173 26.15 -17.44 36.06
CA ILE A 173 26.77 -17.44 37.36
C ILE A 173 25.93 -18.23 38.37
N ASN A 174 24.62 -18.02 38.37
CA ASN A 174 23.75 -18.77 39.29
C ASN A 174 23.82 -20.29 39.07
N ALA A 175 23.91 -20.74 37.81
CA ALA A 175 24.02 -22.15 37.49
C ALA A 175 25.37 -22.76 37.91
N ILE A 176 26.49 -22.10 37.61
CA ILE A 176 27.83 -22.63 37.92
C ILE A 176 28.19 -22.50 39.39
N SER A 177 27.59 -21.58 40.14
CA SER A 177 27.87 -21.38 41.59
C SER A 177 27.60 -22.61 42.44
N SER A 178 26.80 -23.55 41.95
CA SER A 178 26.55 -24.87 42.63
C SER A 178 27.72 -25.81 42.51
N TYR A 179 28.72 -25.56 41.65
CA TYR A 179 29.88 -26.39 41.37
C TYR A 179 31.15 -25.73 41.88
N LYS A 180 31.63 -26.13 43.06
CA LYS A 180 32.77 -25.47 43.77
C LYS A 180 34.09 -25.52 43.00
N ASP A 181 34.26 -26.50 42.13
CA ASP A 181 35.48 -26.73 41.35
C ASP A 181 35.39 -26.11 39.92
N ILE A 182 34.33 -25.39 39.59
CA ILE A 182 34.25 -24.60 38.38
C ILE A 182 34.60 -23.15 38.71
N HIS A 183 35.62 -22.61 38.05
CA HIS A 183 36.13 -21.27 38.31
C HIS A 183 35.92 -20.37 37.07
N LEU A 184 35.15 -19.28 37.22
CA LEU A 184 35.10 -18.18 36.24
C LEU A 184 36.38 -17.37 36.41
N LEU A 185 37.32 -17.46 35.45
CA LEU A 185 38.60 -16.79 35.48
C LEU A 185 38.46 -15.29 35.16
N ALA A 186 37.65 -14.96 34.14
CA ALA A 186 37.46 -13.61 33.72
C ALA A 186 36.10 -13.46 33.03
N LYS A 187 35.57 -12.24 33.07
CA LYS A 187 34.47 -11.78 32.24
C LYS A 187 34.89 -10.52 31.51
N GLU A 188 34.83 -10.51 30.18
CA GLU A 188 35.14 -9.38 29.33
C GLU A 188 33.95 -8.95 28.49
N ASP A 189 33.83 -7.65 28.22
CA ASP A 189 32.79 -7.10 27.34
C ASP A 189 33.23 -7.17 25.88
N GLY A 190 32.56 -7.98 25.09
CA GLY A 190 32.76 -8.13 23.65
C GLY A 190 31.78 -7.27 22.83
N ALA A 191 30.88 -6.51 23.47
CA ALA A 191 29.95 -5.56 22.86
C ALA A 191 29.14 -6.13 21.68
N TRP A 192 28.85 -7.44 21.70
CA TRP A 192 28.23 -8.22 20.62
C TRP A 192 29.09 -8.32 19.33
N LEU A 193 30.35 -7.85 19.33
CA LEU A 193 31.19 -7.76 18.14
C LEU A 193 32.26 -8.86 18.12
N GLN A 194 32.39 -9.52 16.96
CA GLN A 194 33.42 -10.54 16.74
C GLN A 194 34.84 -10.01 16.96
N SER A 195 35.15 -8.82 16.40
CA SER A 195 36.48 -8.21 16.49
C SER A 195 36.87 -7.84 17.93
N GLN A 196 35.92 -7.34 18.71
CA GLN A 196 36.18 -7.03 20.13
C GLN A 196 36.39 -8.32 20.95
N ALA A 197 35.58 -9.33 20.70
CA ALA A 197 35.76 -10.63 21.36
C ALA A 197 37.13 -11.25 21.01
N GLU A 198 37.58 -11.16 19.76
CA GLU A 198 38.90 -11.63 19.34
C GLU A 198 40.01 -10.85 20.04
N GLU A 199 39.94 -9.49 20.10
CA GLU A 199 40.88 -8.67 20.80
C GLU A 199 40.99 -9.00 22.29
N LYS A 200 39.84 -9.12 22.97
CA LYS A 200 39.78 -9.48 24.39
C LYS A 200 40.32 -10.89 24.65
N MET A 201 39.92 -11.84 23.79
CA MET A 201 40.40 -13.23 23.94
C MET A 201 41.90 -13.35 23.72
N ASN A 202 42.52 -12.59 22.81
CA ASN A 202 43.96 -12.58 22.63
C ASN A 202 44.70 -12.23 23.93
N LYS A 203 44.24 -11.23 24.71
CA LYS A 203 44.78 -10.86 26.01
C LYS A 203 44.59 -11.94 27.04
N LEU A 204 43.36 -12.49 27.12
CA LEU A 204 43.00 -13.57 28.07
C LEU A 204 43.84 -14.84 27.83
N LEU A 205 44.20 -15.14 26.58
CA LEU A 205 45.06 -16.30 26.27
C LEU A 205 46.50 -16.10 26.76
N ASP A 206 47.00 -14.85 26.90
CA ASP A 206 48.29 -14.55 27.47
C ASP A 206 48.23 -14.61 29.01
N ASP A 207 47.15 -14.15 29.61
CA ASP A 207 47.00 -14.07 31.07
C ASP A 207 46.69 -15.43 31.70
N TYR A 208 46.00 -16.32 30.98
CA TYR A 208 45.52 -17.60 31.48
C TYR A 208 46.08 -18.78 30.67
N PRO A 209 47.10 -19.49 31.21
CA PRO A 209 47.71 -20.67 30.56
C PRO A 209 46.71 -21.82 30.33
N GLN A 210 45.75 -21.98 31.22
CA GLN A 210 44.72 -23.01 31.13
C GLN A 210 43.34 -22.41 31.10
N ILE A 211 42.61 -22.71 30.04
CA ILE A 211 41.21 -22.35 29.82
C ILE A 211 40.51 -23.57 29.27
N ASP A 212 39.50 -24.07 29.97
CA ASP A 212 38.77 -25.29 29.54
C ASP A 212 37.59 -24.94 28.65
N VAL A 213 36.86 -23.81 28.95
CA VAL A 213 35.69 -23.36 28.20
C VAL A 213 35.71 -21.84 28.03
N VAL A 214 35.36 -21.38 26.86
CA VAL A 214 34.97 -20.01 26.58
C VAL A 214 33.47 -19.97 26.27
N TYR A 215 32.74 -19.30 27.13
CA TYR A 215 31.33 -18.97 26.92
C TYR A 215 31.26 -17.56 26.38
N ALA A 216 30.82 -17.41 25.12
CA ALA A 216 30.48 -16.11 24.55
C ALA A 216 28.97 -15.97 24.45
N GLN A 217 28.46 -14.81 24.80
CA GLN A 217 27.02 -14.56 24.86
C GLN A 217 26.35 -14.40 23.48
N ASN A 218 27.10 -14.51 22.37
CA ASN A 218 26.59 -14.80 21.03
C ASN A 218 27.63 -15.55 20.18
N ASP A 219 27.17 -16.12 19.05
CA ASP A 219 28.00 -16.93 18.16
C ASP A 219 29.10 -16.15 17.46
N ARG A 220 28.86 -14.87 17.14
CA ARG A 220 29.88 -13.99 16.51
C ARG A 220 31.07 -13.77 17.47
N MET A 221 30.78 -13.50 18.74
CA MET A 221 31.84 -13.36 19.73
C MET A 221 32.54 -14.70 20.00
N ALA A 222 31.81 -15.83 20.00
CA ALA A 222 32.40 -17.14 20.09
C ALA A 222 33.34 -17.42 18.92
N ALA A 223 32.96 -17.06 17.71
CA ALA A 223 33.81 -17.19 16.53
C ALA A 223 35.09 -16.30 16.62
N GLY A 224 34.97 -15.09 17.16
CA GLY A 224 36.10 -14.21 17.44
C GLY A 224 37.06 -14.79 18.46
N ALA A 225 36.52 -15.36 19.57
CA ALA A 225 37.32 -16.06 20.58
C ALA A 225 38.00 -17.28 20.00
N TYR A 226 37.31 -18.05 19.16
CA TYR A 226 37.92 -19.19 18.45
C TYR A 226 39.07 -18.74 17.53
N ALA A 227 38.88 -17.66 16.78
CA ALA A 227 39.93 -17.11 15.89
C ALA A 227 41.16 -16.69 16.65
N ALA A 228 41.02 -16.05 17.82
CA ALA A 228 42.15 -15.71 18.70
C ALA A 228 42.88 -16.97 19.19
N ALA A 229 42.15 -18.01 19.59
CA ALA A 229 42.75 -19.25 20.02
C ALA A 229 43.43 -20.00 18.89
N LEU A 230 42.91 -20.00 17.68
CA LEU A 230 43.49 -20.55 16.46
C LEU A 230 44.82 -19.86 16.13
N ASN A 231 44.89 -18.54 16.20
CA ASN A 231 46.10 -17.78 15.97
C ASN A 231 47.25 -18.12 16.97
N LYS A 232 46.85 -18.61 18.15
CA LYS A 232 47.80 -19.05 19.20
C LYS A 232 47.95 -20.58 19.31
N HIS A 233 47.41 -21.35 18.38
CA HIS A 233 47.39 -22.82 18.35
C HIS A 233 46.83 -23.47 19.63
N ARG A 234 45.81 -22.83 20.20
CA ARG A 234 45.12 -23.29 21.43
C ARG A 234 43.68 -23.74 21.24
N GLU A 235 43.16 -23.65 20.01
CA GLU A 235 41.76 -23.92 19.65
C GLU A 235 41.34 -25.36 20.01
N ASN A 236 42.25 -26.34 19.94
CA ASN A 236 41.93 -27.74 20.24
C ASN A 236 41.86 -28.04 21.74
N ASN A 237 42.39 -27.15 22.59
CA ASN A 237 42.42 -27.32 24.05
C ASN A 237 41.28 -26.56 24.75
N ILE A 238 40.51 -25.77 24.03
CA ILE A 238 39.47 -24.92 24.57
C ILE A 238 38.14 -25.27 23.90
N ARG A 239 37.08 -25.38 24.69
CA ARG A 239 35.72 -25.56 24.16
C ARG A 239 35.03 -24.19 24.04
N PHE A 240 34.37 -23.96 22.90
CA PHE A 240 33.69 -22.70 22.64
C PHE A 240 32.19 -22.92 22.60
N ILE A 241 31.46 -22.06 23.32
CA ILE A 241 30.00 -22.07 23.38
C ILE A 241 29.49 -20.69 23.01
N GLY A 242 28.48 -20.67 22.12
CA GLY A 242 27.82 -19.47 21.69
C GLY A 242 26.30 -19.45 21.99
N ILE A 243 25.63 -18.43 21.53
CA ILE A 243 24.18 -18.28 21.54
C ILE A 243 23.84 -17.63 20.21
N ASP A 244 22.73 -17.96 19.60
CA ASP A 244 21.95 -17.49 18.47
C ASP A 244 21.51 -18.68 17.61
N ALA A 245 22.42 -19.61 17.30
CA ALA A 245 22.21 -20.75 16.41
C ALA A 245 21.67 -20.32 15.03
N LEU A 246 22.10 -19.15 14.52
CA LEU A 246 21.68 -18.70 13.21
C LEU A 246 22.15 -19.68 12.13
N PRO A 247 21.28 -19.95 11.13
CA PRO A 247 21.62 -20.80 10.01
C PRO A 247 22.34 -20.01 8.90
N GLY A 248 23.28 -20.65 8.24
CA GLY A 248 24.01 -20.09 7.10
C GLY A 248 25.51 -20.24 7.25
N GLU A 249 26.23 -20.02 6.14
CA GLU A 249 27.68 -20.09 6.14
C GLU A 249 28.27 -18.97 7.01
N GLY A 250 29.19 -19.33 7.90
CA GLY A 250 29.82 -18.38 8.82
C GLY A 250 29.03 -18.09 10.10
N TYR A 251 27.88 -18.73 10.32
CA TYR A 251 27.05 -18.54 11.53
C TYR A 251 27.08 -19.72 12.47
N GLY A 252 26.45 -19.58 13.64
CA GLY A 252 26.56 -20.48 14.74
C GLY A 252 26.30 -21.96 14.44
N LEU A 253 25.24 -22.24 13.66
CA LEU A 253 24.91 -23.60 13.27
C LEU A 253 26.01 -24.24 12.42
N GLU A 254 26.61 -23.54 11.49
CA GLU A 254 27.73 -24.03 10.67
C GLU A 254 29.02 -24.11 11.47
N HIS A 255 29.21 -23.23 12.46
CA HIS A 255 30.36 -23.34 13.39
C HIS A 255 30.30 -24.59 14.27
N VAL A 256 29.11 -24.99 14.69
CA VAL A 256 28.95 -26.30 15.40
C VAL A 256 29.24 -27.47 14.47
N LEU A 257 28.68 -27.46 13.24
CA LEU A 257 28.91 -28.53 12.27
C LEU A 257 30.36 -28.64 11.81
N SER A 258 31.11 -27.53 11.77
CA SER A 258 32.53 -27.52 11.43
C SER A 258 33.46 -27.80 12.65
N GLY A 259 32.91 -27.97 13.85
CA GLY A 259 33.67 -28.18 15.08
C GLY A 259 34.38 -26.94 15.66
N LYS A 260 34.11 -25.74 15.12
CA LYS A 260 34.62 -24.47 15.69
C LYS A 260 33.94 -24.16 17.03
N LEU A 261 32.65 -24.43 17.13
CA LEU A 261 31.90 -24.34 18.37
C LEU A 261 31.51 -25.76 18.85
N ASN A 262 31.57 -26.00 20.13
CA ASN A 262 31.10 -27.25 20.74
C ASN A 262 29.58 -27.25 20.89
N ALA A 263 29.00 -26.07 21.14
CA ALA A 263 27.55 -25.88 21.20
C ALA A 263 27.17 -24.40 20.95
N THR A 264 25.94 -24.21 20.54
CA THR A 264 25.25 -22.91 20.56
C THR A 264 23.86 -23.10 21.13
N PHE A 265 23.22 -22.04 21.58
CA PHE A 265 21.86 -22.06 22.07
C PHE A 265 20.96 -21.27 21.15
N ILE A 266 19.81 -21.82 20.76
CA ILE A 266 18.86 -21.11 19.91
C ILE A 266 18.41 -19.84 20.61
N TYR A 267 18.57 -18.72 19.92
CA TYR A 267 17.97 -17.45 20.30
C TYR A 267 17.01 -17.03 19.20
N PRO A 268 15.71 -17.34 19.35
CA PRO A 268 14.75 -17.08 18.27
C PRO A 268 14.60 -15.59 17.99
N THR A 269 14.52 -15.22 16.73
CA THR A 269 14.28 -13.85 16.28
C THR A 269 12.83 -13.42 16.53
N GLY A 270 11.85 -14.29 16.24
CA GLY A 270 10.44 -14.13 16.56
C GLY A 270 9.78 -12.94 15.85
N GLY A 271 10.30 -12.50 14.70
CA GLY A 271 9.75 -11.38 13.96
C GLY A 271 8.31 -11.61 13.48
N ASP A 272 7.95 -12.84 13.18
CA ASP A 272 6.58 -13.27 12.88
C ASP A 272 5.65 -13.05 14.09
N VAL A 273 6.06 -13.51 15.28
CA VAL A 273 5.30 -13.30 16.53
C VAL A 273 5.14 -11.82 16.86
N VAL A 274 6.18 -11.01 16.61
CA VAL A 274 6.12 -9.55 16.79
C VAL A 274 5.05 -8.94 15.91
N MET A 275 5.03 -9.31 14.63
CA MET A 275 4.06 -8.73 13.68
C MET A 275 2.64 -9.25 13.95
N GLN A 276 2.46 -10.54 14.28
CA GLN A 276 1.15 -11.07 14.70
C GLN A 276 0.62 -10.32 15.92
N THR A 277 1.46 -10.13 16.95
CA THR A 277 1.10 -9.35 18.14
C THR A 277 0.73 -7.92 17.80
N ALA A 278 1.49 -7.26 16.90
CA ALA A 278 1.19 -5.90 16.43
C ALA A 278 -0.19 -5.84 15.76
N MET A 279 -0.49 -6.81 14.90
CA MET A 279 -1.77 -6.85 14.19
C MET A 279 -2.94 -7.19 15.12
N ASP A 280 -2.74 -8.00 16.14
CA ASP A 280 -3.77 -8.27 17.15
C ASP A 280 -4.08 -7.01 17.97
N ILE A 281 -3.06 -6.25 18.39
CA ILE A 281 -3.23 -4.97 19.08
C ILE A 281 -3.99 -3.98 18.19
N LEU A 282 -3.57 -3.78 16.95
CA LEU A 282 -4.17 -2.81 16.02
C LEU A 282 -5.63 -3.17 15.66
N ASN A 283 -5.92 -4.46 15.53
CA ASN A 283 -7.27 -4.96 15.27
C ASN A 283 -8.11 -5.17 16.55
N LYS A 284 -7.59 -4.79 17.73
CA LYS A 284 -8.26 -4.92 19.03
C LYS A 284 -8.68 -6.36 19.32
N ARG A 285 -7.83 -7.33 18.95
CA ARG A 285 -7.98 -8.74 19.31
C ARG A 285 -7.25 -9.04 20.62
N ASP A 286 -7.53 -10.19 21.21
CA ASP A 286 -6.79 -10.67 22.37
C ASP A 286 -5.34 -10.96 22.00
N PHE A 287 -4.39 -10.53 22.85
CA PHE A 287 -2.97 -10.78 22.70
C PHE A 287 -2.30 -11.05 24.05
N LEU A 288 -1.16 -11.74 24.03
CA LEU A 288 -0.34 -11.93 25.23
C LEU A 288 0.54 -10.69 25.44
N ARG A 289 0.55 -10.16 26.65
CA ARG A 289 1.46 -9.07 27.01
C ARG A 289 2.93 -9.50 27.00
N GLU A 290 3.22 -10.74 27.42
CA GLU A 290 4.57 -11.33 27.48
C GLU A 290 4.63 -12.56 26.57
N ASN A 291 5.31 -12.44 25.44
CA ASN A 291 5.53 -13.52 24.48
C ASN A 291 6.95 -14.04 24.65
N ILE A 292 7.11 -15.08 25.48
CA ILE A 292 8.42 -15.64 25.80
C ILE A 292 8.77 -16.78 24.84
N LEU A 293 9.75 -16.52 23.99
CA LEU A 293 10.25 -17.46 23.00
C LEU A 293 11.14 -18.54 23.66
N LYS A 294 11.04 -19.78 23.16
CA LYS A 294 11.74 -20.91 23.75
C LYS A 294 13.13 -21.09 23.17
N THR A 295 14.07 -21.51 23.99
CA THR A 295 15.45 -21.85 23.64
C THR A 295 15.70 -23.37 23.72
N SER A 296 16.73 -23.82 23.03
CA SER A 296 17.29 -25.20 23.15
C SER A 296 18.77 -25.18 22.79
N VAL A 297 19.54 -26.16 23.31
CA VAL A 297 20.93 -26.34 22.89
C VAL A 297 21.02 -26.98 21.52
N VAL A 298 22.01 -26.54 20.74
CA VAL A 298 22.43 -27.14 19.47
C VAL A 298 23.90 -27.51 19.59
N ASP A 299 24.19 -28.80 19.48
CA ASP A 299 25.53 -29.37 19.52
C ASP A 299 25.74 -30.40 18.38
N SER A 300 26.82 -31.16 18.41
CA SER A 300 27.14 -32.15 17.37
C SER A 300 26.01 -33.17 17.12
N ASP A 301 25.20 -33.46 18.13
CA ASP A 301 24.21 -34.54 18.06
C ASP A 301 22.96 -34.11 17.26
N ASN A 302 22.62 -32.80 17.26
CA ASN A 302 21.39 -32.31 16.66
C ASN A 302 21.62 -31.24 15.58
N ALA A 303 22.83 -30.67 15.45
CA ALA A 303 23.11 -29.58 14.50
C ALA A 303 22.77 -29.93 13.03
N LEU A 304 23.03 -31.17 12.61
CA LEU A 304 22.72 -31.63 11.27
C LEU A 304 21.20 -31.64 11.00
N ILE A 305 20.41 -32.09 11.96
CA ILE A 305 18.95 -32.12 11.89
C ILE A 305 18.42 -30.69 11.82
N MET A 306 18.93 -29.79 12.64
CA MET A 306 18.59 -28.37 12.62
C MET A 306 18.90 -27.72 11.27
N LYS A 307 20.07 -27.99 10.68
CA LYS A 307 20.42 -27.52 9.33
C LYS A 307 19.43 -27.99 8.29
N MET A 308 19.08 -29.27 8.30
CA MET A 308 18.10 -29.82 7.33
C MET A 308 16.73 -29.14 7.47
N GLN A 309 16.24 -28.96 8.70
CA GLN A 309 14.98 -28.28 8.97
C GLN A 309 15.02 -26.83 8.48
N THR A 310 16.09 -26.11 8.75
CA THR A 310 16.25 -24.71 8.32
C THR A 310 16.31 -24.56 6.81
N VAL A 311 17.03 -25.46 6.12
CA VAL A 311 17.05 -25.48 4.64
C VAL A 311 15.65 -25.72 4.09
N HIS A 312 14.89 -26.62 4.71
CA HIS A 312 13.52 -26.91 4.30
C HIS A 312 12.59 -25.69 4.53
N ILE A 313 12.70 -25.03 5.68
CA ILE A 313 11.93 -23.81 5.99
C ILE A 313 12.25 -22.71 4.98
N ARG A 314 13.53 -22.44 4.68
CA ARG A 314 13.93 -21.45 3.65
C ARG A 314 13.33 -21.77 2.28
N ALA A 315 13.37 -23.04 1.87
CA ALA A 315 12.78 -23.44 0.60
C ALA A 315 11.25 -23.25 0.56
N LEU A 316 10.56 -23.38 1.70
CA LEU A 316 9.14 -23.04 1.82
C LEU A 316 8.91 -21.53 1.77
N ASP A 317 9.74 -20.73 2.43
CA ASP A 317 9.69 -19.28 2.40
C ASP A 317 9.85 -18.72 0.97
N ASP A 318 10.84 -19.22 0.22
CA ASP A 318 11.05 -18.84 -1.20
C ASP A 318 9.82 -19.19 -2.07
N LYS A 319 9.18 -20.33 -1.79
CA LYS A 319 7.93 -20.71 -2.48
C LYS A 319 6.78 -19.77 -2.13
N ILE A 320 6.63 -19.38 -0.86
CA ILE A 320 5.60 -18.46 -0.41
C ILE A 320 5.78 -17.11 -1.10
N GLU A 321 7.00 -16.58 -1.13
CA GLU A 321 7.32 -15.32 -1.81
C GLU A 321 7.01 -15.39 -3.31
N THR A 322 7.43 -16.48 -3.97
CA THR A 322 7.15 -16.74 -5.39
C THR A 322 5.64 -16.81 -5.66
N LEU A 323 4.89 -17.53 -4.84
CA LEU A 323 3.44 -17.65 -4.99
C LEU A 323 2.74 -16.30 -4.80
N LYS A 324 3.18 -15.51 -3.82
CA LYS A 324 2.66 -14.18 -3.59
C LYS A 324 2.94 -13.24 -4.76
N GLY A 325 4.15 -13.27 -5.31
CA GLY A 325 4.47 -12.53 -6.54
C GLY A 325 3.52 -12.89 -7.69
N LYS A 326 3.22 -14.18 -7.88
CA LYS A 326 2.24 -14.64 -8.88
C LYS A 326 0.82 -14.14 -8.58
N ILE A 327 0.37 -14.22 -7.33
CA ILE A 327 -0.95 -13.73 -6.92
C ILE A 327 -1.07 -12.24 -7.22
N ASN A 328 -0.09 -11.43 -6.86
CA ASN A 328 -0.08 -10.00 -7.16
C ASN A 328 -0.14 -9.72 -8.66
N GLN A 329 0.59 -10.48 -9.49
CA GLN A 329 0.50 -10.38 -10.94
C GLN A 329 -0.91 -10.73 -11.46
N TYR A 330 -1.55 -11.78 -10.92
CA TYR A 330 -2.92 -12.14 -11.28
C TYR A 330 -3.92 -11.05 -10.89
N LEU A 331 -3.78 -10.48 -9.69
CA LEU A 331 -4.65 -9.39 -9.22
C LEU A 331 -4.52 -8.14 -10.10
N LEU A 332 -3.29 -7.76 -10.49
CA LEU A 332 -3.04 -6.66 -11.41
C LEU A 332 -3.66 -6.93 -12.80
N ARG A 333 -3.48 -8.14 -13.35
CA ARG A 333 -4.11 -8.52 -14.62
C ARG A 333 -5.63 -8.48 -14.54
N TYR A 334 -6.20 -8.99 -13.45
CA TYR A 334 -7.64 -8.97 -13.22
C TYR A 334 -8.19 -7.55 -13.13
N ALA A 335 -7.53 -6.67 -12.37
CA ALA A 335 -7.89 -5.24 -12.29
C ALA A 335 -7.82 -4.56 -13.66
N THR A 336 -6.78 -4.85 -14.46
CA THR A 336 -6.64 -4.33 -15.83
C THR A 336 -7.76 -4.85 -16.74
N GLN A 337 -8.09 -6.14 -16.68
CA GLN A 337 -9.19 -6.72 -17.45
C GLN A 337 -10.55 -6.12 -17.07
N GLN A 338 -10.81 -5.91 -15.78
CA GLN A 338 -12.02 -5.22 -15.33
C GLN A 338 -12.10 -3.79 -15.85
N SER A 339 -10.99 -3.04 -15.80
CA SER A 339 -10.94 -1.67 -16.33
C SER A 339 -11.21 -1.62 -17.84
N ILE A 340 -10.65 -2.55 -18.61
CA ILE A 340 -10.92 -2.67 -20.05
C ILE A 340 -12.39 -3.03 -20.31
N LEU A 341 -12.96 -3.96 -19.54
CA LEU A 341 -14.36 -4.35 -19.67
C LEU A 341 -15.30 -3.16 -19.39
N ILE A 342 -15.08 -2.44 -18.31
CA ILE A 342 -15.86 -1.24 -17.95
C ILE A 342 -15.72 -0.17 -19.05
N GLY A 343 -14.50 0.10 -19.52
CA GLY A 343 -14.23 1.03 -20.61
C GLY A 343 -14.95 0.65 -21.91
N SER A 344 -14.95 -0.64 -22.28
CA SER A 344 -15.65 -1.13 -23.48
C SER A 344 -17.18 -1.03 -23.37
N LEU A 345 -17.74 -1.31 -22.18
CA LEU A 345 -19.18 -1.13 -21.92
C LEU A 345 -19.59 0.34 -21.99
N LEU A 346 -18.77 1.27 -21.47
CA LEU A 346 -19.00 2.69 -21.59
C LEU A 346 -18.93 3.17 -23.05
N ALA A 347 -17.94 2.72 -23.81
CA ALA A 347 -17.83 3.04 -25.22
C ALA A 347 -19.03 2.53 -26.03
N LEU A 348 -19.50 1.30 -25.75
CA LEU A 348 -20.68 0.73 -26.38
C LEU A 348 -21.93 1.53 -26.05
N SER A 349 -22.12 1.93 -24.80
CA SER A 349 -23.26 2.75 -24.36
C SER A 349 -23.28 4.12 -25.03
N LEU A 350 -22.13 4.76 -25.18
CA LEU A 350 -21.99 6.02 -25.93
C LEU A 350 -22.31 5.85 -27.42
N MET A 351 -21.85 4.77 -28.03
CA MET A 351 -22.17 4.45 -29.42
C MET A 351 -23.66 4.25 -29.64
N ILE A 352 -24.34 3.53 -28.75
CA ILE A 352 -25.80 3.33 -28.80
C ILE A 352 -26.52 4.69 -28.63
N ALA A 353 -26.09 5.54 -27.70
CA ALA A 353 -26.66 6.87 -27.51
C ALA A 353 -26.51 7.73 -28.76
N LEU A 354 -25.34 7.67 -29.41
CA LEU A 354 -25.07 8.36 -30.67
C LEU A 354 -26.02 7.86 -31.81
N LEU A 355 -26.16 6.56 -31.96
CA LEU A 355 -27.06 5.98 -32.95
C LEU A 355 -28.51 6.39 -32.72
N ILE A 356 -28.96 6.43 -31.48
CA ILE A 356 -30.31 6.90 -31.11
C ILE A 356 -30.48 8.39 -31.49
N THR A 357 -29.48 9.23 -31.18
CA THR A 357 -29.55 10.69 -31.53
C THR A 357 -29.57 10.91 -33.03
N VAL A 358 -28.73 10.16 -33.78
CA VAL A 358 -28.75 10.20 -35.27
C VAL A 358 -30.10 9.73 -35.81
N TYR A 359 -30.62 8.63 -35.31
CA TYR A 359 -31.94 8.11 -35.72
C TYR A 359 -33.06 9.12 -35.48
N LEU A 360 -33.11 9.72 -34.28
CA LEU A 360 -34.09 10.75 -33.93
C LEU A 360 -33.95 12.00 -34.80
N SER A 361 -32.73 12.43 -35.11
CA SER A 361 -32.44 13.57 -35.98
C SER A 361 -32.90 13.30 -37.43
N LEU A 362 -32.61 12.11 -37.97
CA LEU A 362 -33.10 11.71 -39.31
C LEU A 362 -34.63 11.66 -39.37
N ARG A 363 -35.27 11.11 -38.31
CA ARG A 363 -36.74 11.07 -38.23
C ARG A 363 -37.37 12.47 -38.18
N ALA A 364 -36.78 13.41 -37.44
CA ALA A 364 -37.20 14.80 -37.38
C ALA A 364 -37.01 15.51 -38.73
N LYS A 365 -35.86 15.28 -39.41
CA LYS A 365 -35.60 15.82 -40.73
C LYS A 365 -36.58 15.30 -41.78
N ASN A 366 -36.92 14.03 -41.76
CA ASN A 366 -37.91 13.44 -42.67
C ASN A 366 -39.30 13.99 -42.42
N LYS A 367 -39.69 14.22 -41.17
CA LYS A 367 -40.97 14.88 -40.83
C LYS A 367 -40.99 16.34 -41.37
N LEU A 368 -39.95 17.11 -41.15
CA LEU A 368 -39.83 18.46 -41.62
C LEU A 368 -39.86 18.53 -43.16
N ASN A 369 -39.19 17.62 -43.87
CA ASN A 369 -39.19 17.54 -45.31
C ASN A 369 -40.61 17.23 -45.87
N ARG A 370 -41.38 16.39 -45.20
CA ARG A 370 -42.79 16.14 -45.58
C ARG A 370 -43.68 17.37 -45.38
N GLU A 371 -43.54 18.08 -44.27
CA GLU A 371 -44.26 19.33 -44.01
C GLU A 371 -43.90 20.40 -45.04
N LEU A 372 -42.62 20.56 -45.37
CA LEU A 372 -42.14 21.47 -46.38
C LEU A 372 -42.67 21.16 -47.80
N SER A 373 -42.72 19.86 -48.15
CA SER A 373 -43.31 19.40 -49.40
C SER A 373 -44.81 19.70 -49.50
N LEU A 374 -45.54 19.53 -48.41
CA LEU A 374 -46.97 19.91 -48.33
C LEU A 374 -47.21 21.41 -48.45
N GLN A 375 -46.35 22.20 -47.80
CA GLN A 375 -46.39 23.69 -47.93
C GLN A 375 -46.07 24.15 -49.35
N LYS A 376 -45.07 23.56 -50.01
CA LYS A 376 -44.77 23.82 -51.42
C LYS A 376 -45.96 23.51 -52.33
N LYS A 377 -46.64 22.38 -52.14
CA LYS A 377 -47.83 22.04 -52.92
C LYS A 377 -48.94 23.06 -52.72
N LYS A 378 -49.23 23.46 -51.47
CA LYS A 378 -50.25 24.50 -51.19
C LYS A 378 -49.90 25.84 -51.82
N LEU A 379 -48.63 26.21 -51.77
CA LEU A 379 -48.15 27.45 -52.38
C LEU A 379 -48.30 27.44 -53.93
N GLU A 380 -48.04 26.31 -54.57
CA GLU A 380 -48.18 26.12 -56.00
C GLU A 380 -49.70 26.19 -56.42
N GLU A 381 -50.58 25.54 -55.60
CA GLU A 381 -52.02 25.65 -55.78
C GLU A 381 -52.54 27.13 -55.66
N GLN A 382 -52.05 27.80 -54.62
CA GLN A 382 -52.38 29.24 -54.45
C GLN A 382 -51.90 30.13 -55.60
N LYS A 383 -50.69 29.84 -56.14
CA LYS A 383 -50.12 30.55 -57.28
C LYS A 383 -50.99 30.35 -58.57
N ILE A 384 -51.44 29.13 -58.81
CA ILE A 384 -52.32 28.81 -59.91
C ILE A 384 -53.65 29.53 -59.75
N GLN A 385 -54.26 29.55 -58.56
CA GLN A 385 -55.47 30.31 -58.29
C GLN A 385 -55.29 31.82 -58.52
N LEU A 386 -54.16 32.35 -58.07
CA LEU A 386 -53.84 33.77 -58.26
C LEU A 386 -53.71 34.12 -59.78
N ILE A 387 -53.06 33.27 -60.56
CA ILE A 387 -52.94 33.43 -62.01
C ILE A 387 -54.33 33.41 -62.64
N GLN A 388 -55.22 32.48 -62.31
CA GLN A 388 -56.58 32.41 -62.80
C GLN A 388 -57.38 33.64 -62.43
N GLN A 389 -57.25 34.14 -61.21
CA GLN A 389 -57.90 35.39 -60.78
C GLN A 389 -57.40 36.62 -61.57
N THR A 390 -56.08 36.65 -61.83
CA THR A 390 -55.50 37.77 -62.61
C THR A 390 -55.99 37.71 -64.04
N GLU A 391 -56.07 36.58 -64.70
CA GLU A 391 -56.61 36.40 -66.01
C GLU A 391 -58.09 36.81 -66.09
N LEU A 392 -58.91 36.39 -65.07
CA LEU A 392 -60.31 36.79 -64.98
C LEU A 392 -60.46 38.30 -64.79
N LEU A 393 -59.64 38.95 -63.98
CA LEU A 393 -59.61 40.38 -63.79
C LEU A 393 -59.23 41.13 -65.09
N GLU A 394 -58.26 40.65 -65.89
CA GLU A 394 -57.90 41.18 -67.17
C GLU A 394 -59.07 41.06 -68.17
N GLN A 395 -59.73 39.91 -68.19
CA GLN A 395 -60.97 39.78 -69.04
C GLN A 395 -62.05 40.76 -68.63
N GLN A 396 -62.32 40.90 -67.35
CA GLN A 396 -63.30 41.87 -66.81
C GLN A 396 -62.87 43.32 -67.15
N LYS A 397 -61.61 43.63 -67.07
CA LYS A 397 -61.07 44.94 -67.46
C LYS A 397 -61.27 45.19 -68.93
N MET A 398 -60.98 44.21 -69.79
CA MET A 398 -61.23 44.37 -71.26
C MET A 398 -62.73 44.54 -71.57
N GLN A 399 -63.61 43.79 -70.88
CA GLN A 399 -65.07 43.93 -71.00
C GLN A 399 -65.50 45.34 -70.57
N MET A 400 -65.01 45.83 -69.45
CA MET A 400 -65.30 47.17 -68.98
C MET A 400 -64.77 48.25 -69.91
N GLU A 401 -63.58 48.07 -70.49
CA GLU A 401 -63.04 49.01 -71.53
C GLU A 401 -63.87 48.99 -72.81
N GLN A 402 -64.37 47.81 -73.18
CA GLN A 402 -65.26 47.68 -74.34
C GLN A 402 -66.62 48.38 -74.08
N LEU A 403 -67.23 48.12 -72.95
CA LEU A 403 -68.50 48.80 -72.52
C LEU A 403 -68.30 50.31 -72.42
N ALA A 404 -67.14 50.80 -71.91
CA ALA A 404 -66.85 52.23 -71.87
C ALA A 404 -66.77 52.81 -73.26
N ARG A 405 -66.15 52.12 -74.25
CA ARG A 405 -66.16 52.58 -75.66
C ARG A 405 -67.52 52.57 -76.29
N GLU A 406 -68.35 51.56 -76.01
CA GLU A 406 -69.74 51.49 -76.46
C GLU A 406 -70.61 52.62 -75.86
N LEU A 407 -70.36 52.89 -74.57
CA LEU A 407 -71.04 53.99 -73.87
C LEU A 407 -70.56 55.38 -74.44
N GLU A 408 -69.29 55.57 -74.78
CA GLU A 408 -68.71 56.75 -75.36
C GLU A 408 -69.28 56.97 -76.79
N THR A 409 -69.36 55.84 -77.56
CA THR A 409 -69.96 55.93 -78.93
C THR A 409 -71.48 56.20 -78.83
N ALA A 410 -72.20 55.60 -77.91
CA ALA A 410 -73.64 55.90 -77.70
C ALA A 410 -73.86 57.30 -77.17
N THR A 411 -73.00 57.83 -76.32
CA THR A 411 -73.03 59.21 -75.82
C THR A 411 -72.70 60.17 -76.93
N HIS A 412 -71.70 59.84 -77.74
CA HIS A 412 -71.36 60.67 -78.91
C HIS A 412 -72.52 60.68 -79.97
N ALA A 413 -73.13 59.52 -80.27
CA ALA A 413 -74.31 59.43 -81.11
C ALA A 413 -75.49 60.23 -80.56
N LYS A 414 -75.69 60.18 -79.24
CA LYS A 414 -76.70 60.98 -78.56
C LYS A 414 -76.43 62.48 -78.63
N LEU A 415 -75.18 62.90 -78.50
CA LEU A 415 -74.76 64.32 -78.66
C LEU A 415 -74.94 64.76 -80.10
N VAL A 416 -74.56 63.97 -81.13
CA VAL A 416 -74.77 64.26 -82.53
C VAL A 416 -76.27 64.33 -82.83
N PHE A 417 -77.07 63.37 -82.27
CA PHE A 417 -78.54 63.48 -82.44
C PHE A 417 -79.14 64.72 -81.82
N PHE A 418 -78.70 65.10 -80.60
CA PHE A 418 -79.15 66.39 -79.99
C PHE A 418 -78.65 67.65 -80.75
N THR A 419 -77.44 67.61 -81.28
CA THR A 419 -76.91 68.69 -82.08
C THR A 419 -77.66 68.85 -83.40
N ASN A 420 -78.00 67.70 -84.04
CA ASN A 420 -78.84 67.72 -85.26
C ASN A 420 -80.27 68.15 -84.98
N ILE A 421 -80.86 67.76 -83.84
CA ILE A 421 -82.19 68.30 -83.47
C ILE A 421 -82.14 69.79 -83.19
N SER A 422 -81.09 70.22 -82.47
CA SER A 422 -80.89 71.68 -82.21
C SER A 422 -80.70 72.52 -83.53
N ALA A 423 -80.01 71.92 -84.54
CA ALA A 423 -79.84 72.53 -85.83
C ALA A 423 -81.16 72.57 -86.63
N ILE A 424 -82.04 71.54 -86.48
CA ILE A 424 -83.37 71.52 -87.12
C ILE A 424 -84.33 72.56 -86.48
N VAL A 425 -84.25 72.71 -85.16
CA VAL A 425 -85.11 73.68 -84.43
C VAL A 425 -84.66 75.11 -84.69
N THR A 426 -83.34 75.38 -84.82
CA THR A 426 -82.79 76.69 -85.09
C THR A 426 -82.92 77.03 -86.59
N GLY A 427 -82.88 76.09 -87.52
CA GLY A 427 -83.14 76.28 -88.94
C GLY A 427 -84.56 76.60 -89.27
N LYS A 428 -85.54 76.33 -88.43
CA LYS A 428 -86.95 76.60 -88.60
C LYS A 428 -87.36 77.95 -88.06
N GLN A 429 -86.51 78.74 -87.40
CA GLN A 429 -86.75 80.10 -86.94
C GLN A 429 -86.15 81.17 -87.80
N ILE A 430 -85.41 80.86 -88.88
CA ILE A 430 -84.87 81.89 -89.78
C ILE A 430 -85.63 81.96 -91.08
N GLY A 431 -86.76 81.39 -91.27
CA GLY A 431 -87.61 81.34 -92.46
C GLY A 431 -88.92 82.15 -92.40
N ARG A 432 -89.03 83.11 -91.44
CA ARG A 432 -90.21 84.06 -91.47
C ARG A 432 -89.84 85.47 -91.03
N ALA A 433 -89.11 86.16 -91.83
CA ALA A 433 -89.08 87.60 -91.84
C ALA A 433 -88.52 88.02 -93.17
N HIS A 434 -89.41 88.24 -94.18
CA HIS A 434 -89.43 89.17 -95.14
C HIS A 434 -90.57 88.83 -96.14
N VAL A 435 -91.55 89.57 -96.13
CA VAL A 435 -92.43 90.33 -96.83
C VAL A 435 -93.68 90.68 -96.09
#